data_218bdd025fb8f65ab255944b2ce223e8
#
_entry.id   218bdd025fb8f65ab255944b2ce223e8
#
_cell.length_a   1.000
_cell.length_b   1.000
_cell.length_c   1.000
_cell.angle_alpha   90.00
_cell.angle_beta   90.00
_cell.angle_gamma   90.00
#
_symmetry.space_group_name_H-M   'P 1'
#
loop_
_entity.id
_entity.type
_entity.pdbx_description
1 polymer ?
#
loop_
_entity_poly.entity_id
_entity_poly.type
_entity_poly.pdbx_seq_one_letter_code
_entity_poly.pdbx_strand_id
1 'polypeptide(L)'
;MPRPMIRPPPAAQARGLLATVRRGYGVAMNTLRILPFFLLLAACSPAGVPGQSDGTASPAVAAADAPASATVEQAPADAFLAAIAGHCGQAYAGRIVANQPASATPDPFEGQALVMHVRGCDAPEREIRIPFHVGDDHSRTWVLTRTDQGLRLKHDHRHQDGTPDAVTMYGGDTAAPGSTVRQEFPVDAGSVAMFEREGMNASVTNTWAMEIEPGQRFLYELARPGGRLFQVEFDLSVPVEPPPAPWGDEAG
;
A
#
# COMPACT_ATOMS: atom_id res chain seq x y z
N MET A 1 40.12 20.55 -40.06
CA MET A 1 40.80 19.43 -39.37
C MET A 1 39.74 18.42 -38.96
N PRO A 2 39.75 17.19 -39.48
CA PRO A 2 38.76 16.17 -39.14
C PRO A 2 39.10 15.51 -37.81
N ARG A 3 38.08 15.22 -37.01
CA ARG A 3 38.18 14.52 -35.73
C ARG A 3 38.46 13.01 -35.93
N PRO A 4 39.26 12.37 -35.10
CA PRO A 4 39.54 10.93 -35.20
C PRO A 4 38.33 10.12 -34.71
N MET A 5 37.95 9.10 -35.49
CA MET A 5 36.96 8.08 -35.09
C MET A 5 37.60 7.11 -34.10
N ILE A 6 36.98 6.97 -32.94
CA ILE A 6 37.33 5.97 -31.93
C ILE A 6 36.60 4.67 -32.25
N ARG A 7 37.34 3.58 -32.51
CA ARG A 7 36.79 2.22 -32.70
C ARG A 7 36.39 1.63 -31.32
N PRO A 8 35.26 0.92 -31.24
CA PRO A 8 34.91 0.16 -30.04
C PRO A 8 35.78 -1.11 -29.91
N PRO A 9 36.01 -1.58 -28.64
CA PRO A 9 36.76 -2.80 -28.38
C PRO A 9 35.99 -4.07 -28.76
N PRO A 10 36.66 -5.21 -29.01
CA PRO A 10 36.01 -6.46 -29.36
C PRO A 10 35.37 -7.16 -28.19
N ALA A 11 34.22 -7.80 -28.44
CA ALA A 11 33.46 -8.58 -27.47
C ALA A 11 34.24 -9.80 -26.97
N ALA A 12 34.35 -9.92 -25.65
CA ALA A 12 34.90 -11.10 -24.99
C ALA A 12 33.85 -12.23 -24.96
N GLN A 13 34.23 -13.37 -25.58
CA GLN A 13 33.46 -14.61 -25.52
C GLN A 13 33.65 -15.28 -24.16
N ALA A 14 32.63 -15.34 -23.33
CA ALA A 14 32.62 -16.19 -22.14
C ALA A 14 32.13 -17.59 -22.51
N ARG A 15 33.01 -18.57 -22.38
CA ARG A 15 32.72 -20.01 -22.52
C ARG A 15 32.03 -20.52 -21.28
N GLY A 16 30.99 -21.34 -21.49
CA GLY A 16 30.14 -21.90 -20.45
C GLY A 16 30.84 -22.93 -19.56
N LEU A 17 30.27 -23.04 -18.36
CA LEU A 17 30.40 -24.23 -17.50
C LEU A 17 28.99 -24.62 -17.07
N LEU A 18 28.50 -25.73 -17.61
CA LEU A 18 27.29 -26.43 -17.17
C LEU A 18 27.62 -27.18 -15.87
N ALA A 19 27.02 -26.76 -14.77
CA ALA A 19 27.00 -27.56 -13.53
C ALA A 19 25.56 -28.02 -13.27
N THR A 20 25.32 -29.31 -13.51
CA THR A 20 24.05 -30.01 -13.24
C THR A 20 23.96 -30.30 -11.75
N VAL A 21 23.06 -29.63 -11.02
CA VAL A 21 22.70 -30.01 -9.65
C VAL A 21 21.29 -30.59 -9.66
N ARG A 22 21.22 -31.92 -9.53
CA ARG A 22 19.98 -32.64 -9.18
C ARG A 22 19.70 -32.43 -7.69
N ARG A 23 18.55 -31.87 -7.34
CA ARG A 23 18.00 -31.91 -5.99
C ARG A 23 16.64 -32.57 -6.00
N GLY A 24 16.56 -33.68 -5.26
CA GLY A 24 15.36 -34.49 -5.07
C GLY A 24 14.33 -33.76 -4.22
N TYR A 25 13.08 -33.87 -4.62
CA TYR A 25 11.92 -33.45 -3.84
C TYR A 25 11.49 -34.57 -2.90
N GLY A 26 11.66 -34.39 -1.60
CA GLY A 26 11.01 -35.18 -0.58
C GLY A 26 9.68 -34.57 -0.23
N VAL A 27 8.59 -35.27 -0.54
CA VAL A 27 7.23 -34.91 -0.14
C VAL A 27 7.01 -35.42 1.28
N ALA A 28 6.89 -34.54 2.26
CA ALA A 28 6.43 -34.87 3.60
C ALA A 28 4.91 -34.66 3.68
N MET A 29 4.17 -35.76 3.75
CA MET A 29 2.74 -35.76 4.04
C MET A 29 2.55 -35.54 5.54
N ASN A 30 1.96 -34.42 5.92
CA ASN A 30 1.57 -34.15 7.31
C ASN A 30 0.08 -34.52 7.48
N THR A 31 -0.13 -35.58 8.27
CA THR A 31 -1.47 -36.11 8.60
C THR A 31 -2.16 -35.20 9.63
N LEU A 32 -3.26 -34.62 9.24
CA LEU A 32 -4.19 -33.85 10.06
C LEU A 32 -4.93 -34.75 11.04
N ARG A 33 -4.69 -34.63 12.32
CA ARG A 33 -5.45 -35.29 13.39
C ARG A 33 -6.65 -34.44 13.78
N ILE A 34 -7.85 -34.96 13.49
CA ILE A 34 -9.13 -34.42 13.93
C ILE A 34 -9.43 -34.97 15.33
N LEU A 35 -9.60 -34.09 16.32
CA LEU A 35 -10.17 -34.43 17.64
C LEU A 35 -11.66 -34.07 17.64
N PRO A 36 -12.54 -34.90 18.14
CA PRO A 36 -13.96 -34.57 18.29
C PRO A 36 -14.18 -33.78 19.60
N PHE A 37 -14.92 -32.68 19.49
CA PHE A 37 -15.36 -31.88 20.62
C PHE A 37 -16.72 -32.40 21.10
N PHE A 38 -16.76 -32.91 22.33
CA PHE A 38 -18.01 -33.36 22.98
C PHE A 38 -18.85 -32.22 23.47
N LEU A 39 -20.12 -32.24 23.09
CA LEU A 39 -21.18 -31.33 23.52
C LEU A 39 -21.77 -31.85 24.84
N LEU A 40 -21.66 -31.09 25.92
CA LEU A 40 -22.39 -31.36 27.18
C LEU A 40 -23.54 -30.38 27.32
N LEU A 41 -24.75 -30.92 27.17
CA LEU A 41 -25.99 -30.28 27.57
C LEU A 41 -26.20 -30.48 29.08
N ALA A 42 -26.45 -29.43 29.83
CA ALA A 42 -27.01 -29.51 31.16
C ALA A 42 -28.23 -28.59 31.25
N ALA A 43 -29.40 -29.21 31.33
CA ALA A 43 -30.67 -28.60 31.67
C ALA A 43 -30.88 -28.71 33.20
N CYS A 44 -31.31 -27.64 33.83
CA CYS A 44 -32.00 -27.68 35.12
C CYS A 44 -32.92 -26.47 35.27
N SER A 45 -34.25 -26.71 35.26
CA SER A 45 -35.21 -25.91 36.01
C SER A 45 -35.51 -26.63 37.32
N PRO A 46 -35.90 -25.95 38.42
CA PRO A 46 -37.29 -25.98 38.75
C PRO A 46 -37.88 -24.69 39.39
N ALA A 47 -39.21 -24.73 39.46
CA ALA A 47 -40.17 -23.81 39.94
C ALA A 47 -40.16 -23.56 41.48
N GLY A 48 -40.72 -22.42 41.90
CA GLY A 48 -41.08 -22.11 43.25
C GLY A 48 -41.73 -20.70 43.36
N VAL A 49 -43.01 -20.66 43.61
CA VAL A 49 -43.92 -19.50 43.91
C VAL A 49 -44.42 -19.70 45.34
N PRO A 50 -45.06 -18.72 46.06
CA PRO A 50 -45.07 -17.26 46.10
C PRO A 50 -44.82 -16.68 47.50
N GLY A 51 -44.57 -15.38 47.59
CA GLY A 51 -44.68 -14.63 48.83
C GLY A 51 -44.99 -13.16 48.55
N GLN A 52 -46.23 -12.75 48.77
CA GLN A 52 -46.66 -11.35 48.83
C GLN A 52 -46.11 -10.68 50.09
N SER A 53 -45.63 -9.46 49.99
CA SER A 53 -45.48 -8.49 51.04
C SER A 53 -45.66 -7.09 50.46
N ASP A 54 -46.70 -6.41 50.96
CA ASP A 54 -46.99 -4.99 50.71
C ASP A 54 -45.86 -4.11 51.23
N GLY A 55 -45.42 -3.16 50.39
CA GLY A 55 -44.42 -2.16 50.75
C GLY A 55 -44.50 -0.93 49.87
N THR A 56 -45.16 0.08 50.36
CA THR A 56 -45.20 1.51 50.08
C THR A 56 -44.34 2.00 48.89
N ALA A 57 -45.01 2.53 47.87
CA ALA A 57 -44.42 3.20 46.74
C ALA A 57 -43.69 4.50 47.11
N SER A 58 -42.40 4.56 46.88
CA SER A 58 -41.64 5.81 46.76
C SER A 58 -41.49 6.13 45.26
N PRO A 59 -41.70 7.37 44.82
CA PRO A 59 -41.56 7.69 43.39
C PRO A 59 -40.09 7.58 42.99
N ALA A 60 -39.76 6.58 42.20
CA ALA A 60 -38.45 6.47 41.51
C ALA A 60 -38.36 7.63 40.52
N VAL A 61 -37.42 8.52 40.76
CA VAL A 61 -36.97 9.50 39.77
C VAL A 61 -36.44 8.70 38.58
N ALA A 62 -37.12 8.80 37.45
CA ALA A 62 -36.68 8.24 36.20
C ALA A 62 -35.31 8.85 35.89
N ALA A 63 -34.24 8.03 35.93
CA ALA A 63 -32.98 8.39 35.37
C ALA A 63 -33.20 8.59 33.86
N ALA A 64 -33.02 9.81 33.39
CA ALA A 64 -33.05 10.11 31.99
C ALA A 64 -31.93 9.29 31.35
N ASP A 65 -32.29 8.41 30.42
CA ASP A 65 -31.34 7.73 29.53
C ASP A 65 -30.51 8.81 28.85
N ALA A 66 -29.23 8.89 29.22
CA ALA A 66 -28.26 9.66 28.43
C ALA A 66 -28.25 9.07 27.02
N PRO A 67 -28.39 9.90 25.96
CA PRO A 67 -28.32 9.39 24.60
C PRO A 67 -26.99 8.67 24.44
N ALA A 68 -27.05 7.38 24.07
CA ALA A 68 -25.86 6.63 23.65
C ALA A 68 -25.17 7.45 22.55
N SER A 69 -23.94 7.88 22.82
CA SER A 69 -23.11 8.56 21.82
C SER A 69 -23.01 7.63 20.62
N ALA A 70 -23.75 7.95 19.55
CA ALA A 70 -23.59 7.26 18.28
C ALA A 70 -22.11 7.43 17.87
N THR A 71 -21.35 6.35 17.86
CA THR A 71 -20.03 6.31 17.26
C THR A 71 -20.23 6.63 15.79
N VAL A 72 -19.81 7.83 15.36
CA VAL A 72 -19.78 8.19 13.94
C VAL A 72 -18.77 7.23 13.32
N GLU A 73 -19.26 6.30 12.50
CA GLU A 73 -18.40 5.41 11.73
C GLU A 73 -17.52 6.27 10.79
N GLN A 74 -16.21 6.18 10.97
CA GLN A 74 -15.26 6.95 10.17
C GLN A 74 -15.32 6.45 8.72
N ALA A 75 -15.36 7.38 7.74
CA ALA A 75 -15.34 7.00 6.33
C ALA A 75 -14.06 6.18 6.00
N PRO A 76 -14.15 5.14 5.15
CA PRO A 76 -13.00 4.30 4.81
C PRO A 76 -11.77 5.08 4.37
N ALA A 77 -11.95 6.14 3.59
CA ALA A 77 -10.88 7.04 3.14
C ALA A 77 -10.16 7.73 4.31
N ASP A 78 -10.91 8.21 5.30
CA ASP A 78 -10.35 8.91 6.46
C ASP A 78 -9.59 7.93 7.37
N ALA A 79 -10.14 6.74 7.58
CA ALA A 79 -9.49 5.68 8.34
C ALA A 79 -8.20 5.20 7.66
N PHE A 80 -8.20 5.08 6.32
CA PHE A 80 -7.03 4.71 5.53
C PHE A 80 -5.91 5.76 5.65
N LEU A 81 -6.23 7.06 5.50
CA LEU A 81 -5.26 8.14 5.71
C LEU A 81 -4.72 8.17 7.14
N ALA A 82 -5.59 8.02 8.14
CA ALA A 82 -5.19 7.97 9.54
C ALA A 82 -4.23 6.79 9.83
N ALA A 83 -4.47 5.63 9.20
CA ALA A 83 -3.58 4.48 9.31
C ALA A 83 -2.17 4.79 8.76
N ILE A 84 -2.06 5.45 7.60
CA ILE A 84 -0.77 5.89 7.05
C ILE A 84 -0.15 6.98 7.93
N ALA A 85 -0.93 7.94 8.41
CA ALA A 85 -0.47 9.03 9.27
C ALA A 85 0.18 8.54 10.57
N GLY A 86 -0.23 7.38 11.09
CA GLY A 86 0.41 6.72 12.23
C GLY A 86 1.90 6.39 12.01
N HIS A 87 2.38 6.45 10.77
CA HIS A 87 3.76 6.18 10.38
C HIS A 87 4.53 7.45 9.95
N CYS A 88 3.99 8.63 10.19
CA CYS A 88 4.64 9.89 9.82
C CYS A 88 6.05 10.01 10.38
N GLY A 89 6.98 10.44 9.54
CA GLY A 89 8.40 10.55 9.84
C GLY A 89 9.19 9.24 9.78
N GLN A 90 8.53 8.11 9.50
CA GLN A 90 9.19 6.80 9.48
C GLN A 90 9.41 6.32 8.04
N ALA A 91 10.54 5.61 7.84
CA ALA A 91 10.89 4.97 6.58
C ALA A 91 10.93 3.45 6.73
N TYR A 92 10.63 2.73 5.64
CA TYR A 92 10.52 1.28 5.65
C TYR A 92 11.14 0.66 4.40
N ALA A 93 11.87 -0.44 4.59
CA ALA A 93 12.41 -1.21 3.49
C ALA A 93 11.32 -2.02 2.78
N GLY A 94 11.42 -2.09 1.46
CA GLY A 94 10.48 -2.81 0.62
C GLY A 94 11.12 -3.89 -0.25
N ARG A 95 10.27 -4.72 -0.82
CA ARG A 95 10.64 -5.77 -1.77
C ARG A 95 9.58 -5.95 -2.83
N ILE A 96 9.98 -6.31 -4.04
CA ILE A 96 9.03 -6.71 -5.09
C ILE A 96 8.44 -8.07 -4.70
N VAL A 97 7.11 -8.14 -4.64
CA VAL A 97 6.38 -9.40 -4.35
C VAL A 97 5.63 -9.93 -5.56
N ALA A 98 5.38 -9.08 -6.56
CA ALA A 98 4.88 -9.49 -7.87
C ALA A 98 5.45 -8.59 -8.97
N ASN A 99 5.82 -9.18 -10.12
CA ASN A 99 6.22 -8.48 -11.34
C ASN A 99 5.84 -9.35 -12.55
N GLN A 100 4.60 -9.21 -13.01
CA GLN A 100 4.03 -10.06 -14.05
C GLN A 100 3.49 -9.21 -15.22
N PRO A 101 3.55 -9.71 -16.47
CA PRO A 101 4.35 -10.85 -16.88
C PRO A 101 5.85 -10.57 -16.71
N ALA A 102 6.65 -11.62 -16.59
CA ALA A 102 8.09 -11.46 -16.57
C ALA A 102 8.56 -10.73 -17.84
N SER A 103 9.41 -9.72 -17.67
CA SER A 103 9.98 -8.94 -18.78
C SER A 103 11.31 -9.56 -19.24
N ALA A 104 11.58 -9.49 -20.55
CA ALA A 104 12.91 -9.82 -21.09
C ALA A 104 13.96 -8.74 -20.74
N THR A 105 13.51 -7.52 -20.42
CA THR A 105 14.36 -6.43 -19.93
C THR A 105 14.17 -6.34 -18.43
N PRO A 106 15.24 -6.30 -17.61
CA PRO A 106 15.15 -6.12 -16.17
C PRO A 106 14.30 -4.89 -15.83
N ASP A 107 13.43 -5.02 -14.86
CA ASP A 107 12.68 -3.89 -14.32
C ASP A 107 13.64 -2.97 -13.56
N PRO A 108 13.54 -1.63 -13.68
CA PRO A 108 14.45 -0.70 -13.00
C PRO A 108 14.43 -0.79 -11.48
N PHE A 109 13.44 -1.45 -10.90
CA PHE A 109 13.34 -1.69 -9.46
C PHE A 109 14.04 -2.98 -9.01
N GLU A 110 14.30 -3.92 -9.94
CA GLU A 110 14.90 -5.21 -9.61
C GLU A 110 16.35 -5.05 -9.14
N GLY A 111 16.67 -5.67 -8.00
CA GLY A 111 17.99 -5.62 -7.41
C GLY A 111 18.37 -4.30 -6.72
N GLN A 112 17.45 -3.34 -6.68
CA GLN A 112 17.65 -2.08 -5.98
C GLN A 112 17.14 -2.14 -4.53
N ALA A 113 17.74 -1.34 -3.66
CA ALA A 113 17.16 -1.06 -2.35
C ALA A 113 15.87 -0.23 -2.55
N LEU A 114 14.75 -0.73 -2.07
CA LEU A 114 13.46 -0.06 -2.16
C LEU A 114 13.10 0.47 -0.77
N VAL A 115 12.83 1.78 -0.66
CA VAL A 115 12.47 2.40 0.63
C VAL A 115 11.30 3.36 0.42
N MET A 116 10.24 3.21 1.19
CA MET A 116 9.21 4.25 1.35
C MET A 116 9.50 5.10 2.58
N HIS A 117 9.16 6.38 2.54
CA HIS A 117 9.28 7.28 3.67
C HIS A 117 7.98 8.09 3.81
N VAL A 118 7.25 7.93 4.91
CA VAL A 118 6.01 8.68 5.15
C VAL A 118 6.37 10.06 5.69
N ARG A 119 6.11 11.11 4.90
CA ARG A 119 6.41 12.51 5.27
C ARG A 119 5.34 13.47 4.70
N GLY A 120 5.57 14.79 4.83
CA GLY A 120 4.56 15.79 4.42
C GLY A 120 3.26 15.63 5.22
N CYS A 121 3.40 15.47 6.53
CA CYS A 121 2.31 15.17 7.45
C CYS A 121 1.83 16.39 8.25
N ASP A 122 1.95 17.60 7.71
CA ASP A 122 1.49 18.84 8.41
C ASP A 122 -0.03 18.87 8.58
N ALA A 123 -0.75 18.28 7.62
CA ALA A 123 -2.20 18.12 7.67
C ALA A 123 -2.56 16.72 7.14
N PRO A 124 -2.24 15.64 7.88
CA PRO A 124 -2.30 14.26 7.39
C PRO A 124 -3.72 13.79 7.10
N GLU A 125 -4.74 14.46 7.64
CA GLU A 125 -6.14 14.23 7.29
C GLU A 125 -6.50 14.79 5.90
N ARG A 126 -5.65 15.60 5.29
CA ARG A 126 -5.85 16.23 3.98
C ARG A 126 -4.89 15.72 2.93
N GLU A 127 -3.59 15.64 3.25
CA GLU A 127 -2.56 15.18 2.33
C GLU A 127 -1.41 14.51 3.09
N ILE A 128 -0.92 13.41 2.52
CA ILE A 128 0.32 12.73 2.94
C ILE A 128 1.18 12.53 1.71
N ARG A 129 2.48 12.78 1.86
CA ARG A 129 3.48 12.55 0.82
C ARG A 129 4.36 11.36 1.23
N ILE A 130 4.54 10.43 0.30
CA ILE A 130 5.29 9.20 0.54
C ILE A 130 6.34 9.05 -0.57
N PRO A 131 7.55 9.60 -0.40
CA PRO A 131 8.67 9.31 -1.27
C PRO A 131 8.92 7.81 -1.39
N PHE A 132 9.17 7.37 -2.63
CA PHE A 132 9.55 6.01 -2.96
C PHE A 132 10.93 6.02 -3.61
N HIS A 133 11.94 5.65 -2.85
CA HIS A 133 13.35 5.62 -3.24
C HIS A 133 13.71 4.26 -3.85
N VAL A 134 14.50 4.31 -4.92
CA VAL A 134 14.97 3.14 -5.67
C VAL A 134 16.49 3.23 -5.82
N GLY A 135 17.23 2.64 -4.89
CA GLY A 135 18.66 2.90 -4.78
C GLY A 135 18.95 4.39 -4.57
N ASP A 136 19.78 4.97 -5.42
CA ASP A 136 20.13 6.40 -5.40
C ASP A 136 19.13 7.29 -6.18
N ASP A 137 18.06 6.71 -6.72
CA ASP A 137 17.01 7.44 -7.42
C ASP A 137 15.93 7.90 -6.43
N HIS A 138 15.89 9.21 -6.15
CA HIS A 138 14.95 9.88 -5.25
C HIS A 138 13.87 10.68 -6.01
N SER A 139 13.59 10.30 -7.26
CA SER A 139 12.72 11.05 -8.17
C SER A 139 11.22 10.92 -7.89
N ARG A 140 10.77 9.95 -7.07
CA ARG A 140 9.37 9.54 -6.98
C ARG A 140 8.76 9.86 -5.63
N THR A 141 7.56 10.48 -5.65
CA THR A 141 6.74 10.67 -4.44
C THR A 141 5.28 10.34 -4.76
N TRP A 142 4.68 9.47 -3.98
CA TRP A 142 3.24 9.31 -3.95
C TRP A 142 2.63 10.43 -3.13
N VAL A 143 1.69 11.15 -3.74
CA VAL A 143 0.92 12.23 -3.11
C VAL A 143 -0.50 11.72 -2.95
N LEU A 144 -0.91 11.50 -1.70
CA LEU A 144 -2.23 10.99 -1.35
C LEU A 144 -3.04 12.12 -0.74
N THR A 145 -4.10 12.56 -1.41
CA THR A 145 -4.92 13.71 -1.02
C THR A 145 -6.35 13.29 -0.73
N ARG A 146 -6.94 13.77 0.36
CA ARG A 146 -8.36 13.61 0.68
C ARG A 146 -9.20 14.49 -0.26
N THR A 147 -10.23 13.91 -0.86
CA THR A 147 -11.20 14.61 -1.70
C THR A 147 -12.61 14.45 -1.12
N ASP A 148 -13.57 15.25 -1.58
CA ASP A 148 -14.97 15.13 -1.13
C ASP A 148 -15.57 13.74 -1.42
N GLN A 149 -15.04 13.01 -2.41
CA GLN A 149 -15.56 11.72 -2.85
C GLN A 149 -14.73 10.51 -2.35
N GLY A 150 -13.56 10.74 -1.77
CA GLY A 150 -12.65 9.66 -1.36
C GLY A 150 -11.20 10.14 -1.30
N LEU A 151 -10.30 9.43 -1.98
CA LEU A 151 -8.88 9.77 -2.06
C LEU A 151 -8.45 10.00 -3.51
N ARG A 152 -7.40 10.78 -3.66
CA ARG A 152 -6.66 10.98 -4.90
C ARG A 152 -5.23 10.51 -4.70
N LEU A 153 -4.73 9.69 -5.61
CA LEU A 153 -3.31 9.35 -5.71
C LEU A 153 -2.70 10.07 -6.91
N LYS A 154 -1.59 10.77 -6.68
CA LYS A 154 -0.73 11.30 -7.73
C LYS A 154 0.70 10.84 -7.54
N HIS A 155 1.39 10.61 -8.66
CA HIS A 155 2.81 10.27 -8.70
C HIS A 155 3.58 11.54 -9.12
N ASP A 156 4.21 12.19 -8.15
CA ASP A 156 5.10 13.33 -8.41
C ASP A 156 6.48 12.78 -8.78
N HIS A 157 6.92 13.08 -9.99
CA HIS A 157 8.24 12.71 -10.49
C HIS A 157 9.05 13.97 -10.78
N ARG A 158 10.29 13.97 -10.28
CA ARG A 158 11.20 15.11 -10.41
C ARG A 158 12.57 14.69 -10.87
N HIS A 159 13.23 15.57 -11.61
CA HIS A 159 14.66 15.46 -11.91
C HIS A 159 15.50 15.80 -10.67
N GLN A 160 16.79 15.46 -10.71
CA GLN A 160 17.70 15.69 -9.59
C GLN A 160 17.86 17.18 -9.23
N ASP A 161 17.64 18.09 -10.17
CA ASP A 161 17.62 19.55 -9.94
C ASP A 161 16.28 20.06 -9.38
N GLY A 162 15.34 19.16 -9.06
CA GLY A 162 14.03 19.47 -8.51
C GLY A 162 12.98 19.89 -9.54
N THR A 163 13.33 20.00 -10.82
CA THR A 163 12.35 20.33 -11.87
C THR A 163 11.40 19.15 -12.12
N PRO A 164 10.10 19.42 -12.43
CA PRO A 164 9.16 18.35 -12.74
C PRO A 164 9.56 17.57 -13.98
N ASP A 165 9.41 16.24 -13.96
CA ASP A 165 9.51 15.40 -15.15
C ASP A 165 8.33 15.65 -16.09
N ALA A 166 8.50 15.39 -17.39
CA ALA A 166 7.42 15.46 -18.38
C ALA A 166 6.26 14.50 -18.05
N VAL A 167 6.58 13.36 -17.42
CA VAL A 167 5.62 12.36 -16.95
C VAL A 167 5.53 12.44 -15.42
N THR A 168 4.81 13.43 -14.92
CA THR A 168 4.61 13.67 -13.48
C THR A 168 3.15 13.97 -13.15
N MET A 169 2.78 13.88 -11.88
CA MET A 169 1.43 14.11 -11.36
C MET A 169 0.33 13.28 -12.04
N TYR A 170 0.71 12.10 -12.56
CA TYR A 170 -0.26 11.12 -13.05
C TYR A 170 -0.84 10.29 -11.89
N GLY A 171 -2.01 9.72 -12.12
CA GLY A 171 -2.72 8.92 -11.11
C GLY A 171 -4.22 8.93 -11.35
N GLY A 172 -4.99 8.93 -10.26
CA GLY A 172 -6.45 8.99 -10.33
C GLY A 172 -7.10 9.11 -8.97
N ASP A 173 -8.42 9.26 -8.99
CA ASP A 173 -9.27 9.30 -7.82
C ASP A 173 -9.87 7.91 -7.56
N THR A 174 -10.21 7.62 -6.31
CA THR A 174 -10.97 6.42 -5.98
C THR A 174 -12.33 6.43 -6.68
N ALA A 175 -12.67 5.35 -7.39
CA ALA A 175 -13.96 5.21 -8.07
C ALA A 175 -15.05 4.63 -7.16
N ALA A 176 -14.67 4.10 -5.99
CA ALA A 176 -15.53 3.52 -4.96
C ALA A 176 -14.99 3.89 -3.57
N PRO A 177 -15.79 3.76 -2.50
CA PRO A 177 -15.34 4.09 -1.14
C PRO A 177 -14.11 3.31 -0.68
N GLY A 178 -13.81 2.16 -1.28
CA GLY A 178 -12.74 1.28 -0.84
C GLY A 178 -13.01 0.66 0.52
N SER A 179 -11.93 0.35 1.24
CA SER A 179 -11.99 -0.12 2.63
C SER A 179 -11.00 0.66 3.50
N THR A 180 -11.04 0.43 4.80
CA THR A 180 -10.08 1.02 5.75
C THR A 180 -8.64 0.52 5.54
N VAL A 181 -8.46 -0.58 4.79
CA VAL A 181 -7.16 -1.22 4.55
C VAL A 181 -6.73 -1.22 3.09
N ARG A 182 -7.63 -0.95 2.13
CA ARG A 182 -7.31 -0.93 0.69
C ARG A 182 -8.08 0.16 -0.04
N GLN A 183 -7.35 0.92 -0.88
CA GLN A 183 -7.88 1.94 -1.77
C GLN A 183 -7.37 1.70 -3.19
N GLU A 184 -8.24 1.91 -4.20
CA GLU A 184 -7.92 1.70 -5.62
C GLU A 184 -8.13 2.99 -6.40
N PHE A 185 -7.19 3.28 -7.31
CA PHE A 185 -7.08 4.53 -8.05
C PHE A 185 -6.99 4.25 -9.57
N PRO A 186 -8.13 4.11 -10.28
CA PRO A 186 -8.12 4.04 -11.74
C PRO A 186 -7.51 5.30 -12.34
N VAL A 187 -6.80 5.14 -13.44
CA VAL A 187 -6.20 6.27 -14.17
C VAL A 187 -7.23 7.32 -14.54
N ASP A 188 -6.95 8.60 -14.23
CA ASP A 188 -7.83 9.70 -14.59
C ASP A 188 -7.61 10.20 -16.04
N ALA A 189 -8.58 10.99 -16.55
CA ALA A 189 -8.55 11.51 -17.92
C ALA A 189 -7.33 12.40 -18.22
N GLY A 190 -6.85 13.16 -17.22
CA GLY A 190 -5.65 14.00 -17.37
C GLY A 190 -4.40 13.16 -17.54
N SER A 191 -4.27 12.08 -16.77
CA SER A 191 -3.18 11.13 -16.88
C SER A 191 -3.23 10.35 -18.18
N VAL A 192 -4.42 9.94 -18.65
CA VAL A 192 -4.60 9.30 -19.97
C VAL A 192 -4.09 10.21 -21.07
N ALA A 193 -4.56 11.46 -21.12
CA ALA A 193 -4.13 12.42 -22.15
C ALA A 193 -2.61 12.69 -22.12
N MET A 194 -2.00 12.71 -20.95
CA MET A 194 -0.55 12.82 -20.79
C MET A 194 0.15 11.56 -21.32
N PHE A 195 -0.26 10.36 -20.94
CA PHE A 195 0.35 9.12 -21.41
C PHE A 195 0.26 8.95 -22.93
N GLU A 196 -0.86 9.34 -23.55
CA GLU A 196 -1.01 9.34 -25.01
C GLU A 196 -0.03 10.30 -25.67
N ARG A 197 0.10 11.52 -25.15
CA ARG A 197 1.04 12.54 -25.66
C ARG A 197 2.50 12.09 -25.57
N GLU A 198 2.86 11.41 -24.47
CA GLU A 198 4.23 10.92 -24.23
C GLU A 198 4.47 9.51 -24.80
N GLY A 199 3.52 8.96 -25.58
CA GLY A 199 3.68 7.64 -26.23
C GLY A 199 3.58 6.44 -25.28
N MET A 200 3.09 6.63 -24.06
CA MET A 200 2.95 5.60 -23.03
C MET A 200 1.60 4.88 -23.10
N ASN A 201 1.17 4.47 -24.28
CA ASN A 201 -0.17 3.92 -24.54
C ASN A 201 -0.55 2.72 -23.66
N ALA A 202 0.43 1.96 -23.17
CA ALA A 202 0.15 0.86 -22.25
C ALA A 202 -0.34 1.35 -20.87
N SER A 203 -0.10 2.60 -20.52
CA SER A 203 -0.42 3.16 -19.20
C SER A 203 -1.82 3.79 -19.10
N VAL A 204 -2.54 3.95 -20.24
CA VAL A 204 -3.87 4.55 -20.28
C VAL A 204 -4.97 3.70 -19.62
N THR A 205 -4.65 2.48 -19.19
CA THR A 205 -5.55 1.57 -18.48
C THR A 205 -5.03 1.16 -17.12
N ASN A 206 -4.07 1.91 -16.58
CA ASN A 206 -3.52 1.63 -15.26
C ASN A 206 -4.60 1.76 -14.17
N THR A 207 -4.54 0.84 -13.22
CA THR A 207 -5.15 1.01 -11.90
C THR A 207 -4.05 0.80 -10.87
N TRP A 208 -3.93 1.75 -9.97
CA TRP A 208 -3.06 1.61 -8.80
C TRP A 208 -3.88 1.22 -7.60
N ALA A 209 -3.24 0.56 -6.63
CA ALA A 209 -3.83 0.32 -5.33
C ALA A 209 -2.78 0.47 -4.24
N MET A 210 -3.27 0.82 -3.06
CA MET A 210 -2.49 0.83 -1.84
C MET A 210 -3.23 0.05 -0.77
N GLU A 211 -2.48 -0.77 -0.01
CA GLU A 211 -2.97 -1.46 1.17
C GLU A 211 -2.13 -1.10 2.38
N ILE A 212 -2.76 -1.05 3.56
CA ILE A 212 -2.07 -0.85 4.82
C ILE A 212 -2.64 -1.75 5.92
N GLU A 213 -1.76 -2.47 6.59
CA GLU A 213 -1.96 -3.12 7.86
C GLU A 213 -1.01 -2.45 8.87
N PRO A 214 -1.49 -1.51 9.69
CA PRO A 214 -0.64 -0.67 10.52
C PRO A 214 0.32 -1.49 11.39
N GLY A 215 1.60 -1.10 11.40
CA GLY A 215 2.66 -1.81 12.13
C GLY A 215 3.03 -3.18 11.57
N GLN A 216 2.48 -3.58 10.44
CA GLN A 216 2.77 -4.86 9.79
C GLN A 216 3.22 -4.67 8.35
N ARG A 217 2.36 -4.11 7.47
CA ARG A 217 2.59 -4.13 6.04
C ARG A 217 1.98 -2.92 5.33
N PHE A 218 2.71 -2.39 4.36
CA PHE A 218 2.16 -1.52 3.31
C PHE A 218 2.42 -2.16 1.96
N LEU A 219 1.45 -2.14 1.04
CA LEU A 219 1.57 -2.63 -0.32
C LEU A 219 1.23 -1.52 -1.31
N TYR A 220 2.11 -1.31 -2.28
CA TYR A 220 1.82 -0.55 -3.49
C TYR A 220 1.64 -1.51 -4.66
N GLU A 221 0.60 -1.28 -5.46
CA GLU A 221 0.25 -2.12 -6.60
C GLU A 221 0.03 -1.27 -7.85
N LEU A 222 0.49 -1.77 -8.99
CA LEU A 222 0.09 -1.34 -10.32
C LEU A 222 -0.48 -2.54 -11.07
N ALA A 223 -1.72 -2.43 -11.54
CA ALA A 223 -2.38 -3.44 -12.37
C ALA A 223 -2.88 -2.84 -13.69
N ARG A 224 -3.03 -3.71 -14.72
CA ARG A 224 -3.66 -3.38 -16.00
C ARG A 224 -4.44 -4.59 -16.52
N PRO A 225 -5.49 -4.36 -17.32
CA PRO A 225 -6.09 -5.42 -18.12
C PRO A 225 -5.02 -6.15 -18.97
N GLY A 226 -5.15 -7.46 -19.13
CA GLY A 226 -4.15 -8.27 -19.85
C GLY A 226 -3.04 -8.85 -18.98
N GLY A 227 -3.14 -8.71 -17.64
CA GLY A 227 -2.31 -9.46 -16.70
C GLY A 227 -1.06 -8.74 -16.20
N ARG A 228 -0.88 -7.43 -16.46
CA ARG A 228 0.17 -6.66 -15.76
C ARG A 228 -0.17 -6.57 -14.28
N LEU A 229 0.75 -7.04 -13.45
CA LEU A 229 0.72 -6.87 -12.00
C LEU A 229 2.13 -6.57 -11.52
N PHE A 230 2.31 -5.44 -10.87
CA PHE A 230 3.54 -5.07 -10.18
C PHE A 230 3.19 -4.71 -8.75
N GLN A 231 3.86 -5.32 -7.78
CA GLN A 231 3.62 -5.07 -6.37
C GLN A 231 4.93 -4.92 -5.62
N VAL A 232 5.00 -3.90 -4.78
CA VAL A 232 6.06 -3.70 -3.80
C VAL A 232 5.44 -3.71 -2.41
N GLU A 233 5.98 -4.55 -1.54
CA GLU A 233 5.57 -4.67 -0.14
C GLU A 233 6.65 -4.07 0.76
N PHE A 234 6.24 -3.32 1.78
CA PHE A 234 7.09 -2.70 2.79
C PHE A 234 6.74 -3.26 4.17
N ASP A 235 7.76 -3.61 4.95
CA ASP A 235 7.61 -4.14 6.31
C ASP A 235 7.50 -2.98 7.30
N LEU A 236 6.29 -2.68 7.78
CA LEU A 236 6.01 -1.61 8.73
C LEU A 236 6.36 -1.96 10.18
N SER A 237 6.79 -3.19 10.45
CA SER A 237 7.18 -3.61 11.79
C SER A 237 8.59 -3.16 12.19
N VAL A 238 9.45 -2.86 11.19
CA VAL A 238 10.85 -2.51 11.39
C VAL A 238 11.20 -1.23 10.61
N PRO A 239 11.10 -0.04 11.22
CA PRO A 239 11.57 1.19 10.61
C PRO A 239 13.07 1.12 10.26
N VAL A 240 13.44 1.77 9.16
CA VAL A 240 14.83 1.96 8.74
C VAL A 240 15.25 3.42 8.87
N GLU A 241 16.55 3.71 8.76
CA GLU A 241 17.03 5.08 8.69
C GLU A 241 16.41 5.81 7.51
N PRO A 242 15.80 6.97 7.70
CA PRO A 242 15.21 7.75 6.64
C PRO A 242 16.24 8.08 5.55
N PRO A 243 15.93 7.84 4.26
CA PRO A 243 16.79 8.24 3.17
C PRO A 243 16.84 9.77 3.04
N PRO A 244 17.76 10.32 2.22
CA PRO A 244 17.76 11.74 1.88
C PRO A 244 16.37 12.20 1.37
N ALA A 245 16.14 13.51 1.43
CA ALA A 245 14.88 14.07 0.90
C ALA A 245 14.71 13.71 -0.59
N PRO A 246 13.46 13.52 -1.07
CA PRO A 246 13.20 13.33 -2.49
C PRO A 246 13.62 14.58 -3.27
N TRP A 247 13.96 14.39 -4.53
CA TRP A 247 14.36 15.51 -5.37
C TRP A 247 13.25 16.57 -5.47
N GLY A 248 13.64 17.83 -5.28
CA GLY A 248 12.71 18.97 -5.28
C GLY A 248 11.95 19.20 -3.98
N ASP A 249 12.27 18.45 -2.92
CA ASP A 249 11.68 18.63 -1.59
C ASP A 249 12.81 18.70 -0.54
N GLU A 250 13.62 19.74 -0.63
CA GLU A 250 14.74 19.98 0.28
C GLU A 250 14.33 20.63 1.61
N ALA A 251 13.08 21.09 1.70
CA ALA A 251 12.49 21.66 2.90
C ALA A 251 11.64 20.59 3.61
N GLY A 252 12.27 19.75 4.42
CA GLY A 252 11.61 18.86 5.33
C GLY A 252 11.63 19.37 6.75
#